data_81e2b8714faab29bc4185da2162a279b
#
_entry.id   81e2b8714faab29bc4185da2162a279b
#
_cell.length_a   1.000
_cell.length_b   1.000
_cell.length_c   1.000
_cell.angle_alpha   90.00
_cell.angle_beta   90.00
_cell.angle_gamma   90.00
#
_symmetry.space_group_name_H-M   'P 1'
#
loop_
_entity.id
_entity.type
_entity.pdbx_description
1 polymer ?
#
loop_
_entity_poly.entity_id
_entity_poly.type
_entity_poly.pdbx_seq_one_letter_code
_entity_poly.pdbx_strand_id
1 'polypeptide(L)'
;MPEAEEQLNEGLELLEIVIAGRISTSASITVLRLDELINTMIKSGMSKDSIKAVLLADLNEGGRIFGEFRNAIKNTTSQAVTNASFEAEKFVYNEKGIESFRWVSAGNNVCPDCAARAGRVQQYNYWELAGLPRSGFSVCGANCNCRIVPESYSEEKITEIKRRKERKKELEKKY
;
A
#
# COMPACT_ATOMS: atom_id res chain seq x y z
N MET A 1 6.81 -2.39 29.98
CA MET A 1 7.19 -1.28 29.05
C MET A 1 8.42 -1.59 28.17
N PRO A 2 9.56 -2.15 28.65
CA PRO A 2 10.68 -2.49 27.75
C PRO A 2 10.33 -3.50 26.68
N GLU A 3 9.59 -4.53 27.02
CA GLU A 3 9.19 -5.63 26.13
C GLU A 3 8.31 -5.20 24.95
N ALA A 4 7.49 -4.19 25.16
CA ALA A 4 6.60 -3.65 24.13
C ALA A 4 7.34 -2.71 23.15
N GLU A 5 8.36 -1.99 23.62
CA GLU A 5 9.24 -1.18 22.78
C GLU A 5 10.13 -2.07 21.91
N GLU A 6 10.59 -3.19 22.46
CA GLU A 6 11.37 -4.21 21.76
C GLU A 6 10.54 -4.85 20.63
N GLN A 7 9.30 -5.26 20.90
CA GLN A 7 8.39 -5.81 19.90
C GLN A 7 8.07 -4.83 18.77
N LEU A 8 7.92 -3.53 19.10
CA LEU A 8 7.70 -2.50 18.08
C LEU A 8 8.93 -2.34 17.18
N ASN A 9 10.12 -2.36 17.77
CA ASN A 9 11.37 -2.24 17.02
C ASN A 9 11.59 -3.45 16.11
N GLU A 10 11.36 -4.66 16.59
CA GLU A 10 11.41 -5.88 15.75
C GLU A 10 10.42 -5.81 14.57
N GLY A 11 9.21 -5.32 14.80
CA GLY A 11 8.21 -5.11 13.75
C GLY A 11 8.65 -4.10 12.69
N LEU A 12 9.30 -3.01 13.10
CA LEU A 12 9.83 -2.00 12.20
C LEU A 12 11.03 -2.52 11.39
N GLU A 13 11.94 -3.29 11.98
CA GLU A 13 13.06 -3.91 11.28
C GLU A 13 12.59 -4.90 10.20
N LEU A 14 11.62 -5.75 10.52
CA LEU A 14 11.01 -6.65 9.54
C LEU A 14 10.36 -5.87 8.39
N LEU A 15 9.71 -4.75 8.68
CA LEU A 15 9.09 -3.89 7.67
C LEU A 15 10.14 -3.30 6.73
N GLU A 16 11.27 -2.83 7.24
CA GLU A 16 12.39 -2.32 6.44
C GLU A 16 12.92 -3.37 5.47
N ILE A 17 13.11 -4.60 5.93
CA ILE A 17 13.56 -5.73 5.09
C ILE A 17 12.56 -6.00 3.96
N VAL A 18 11.27 -6.00 4.27
CA VAL A 18 10.21 -6.24 3.27
C VAL A 18 10.16 -5.10 2.23
N ILE A 19 10.30 -3.85 2.66
CA ILE A 19 10.34 -2.69 1.78
C ILE A 19 11.55 -2.78 0.84
N ALA A 20 12.74 -2.99 1.40
CA ALA A 20 13.97 -3.11 0.63
C ALA A 20 13.88 -4.25 -0.40
N GLY A 21 13.37 -5.41 -0.01
CA GLY A 21 13.14 -6.54 -0.90
C GLY A 21 12.19 -6.23 -2.06
N ARG A 22 11.08 -5.55 -1.80
CA ARG A 22 10.11 -5.15 -2.84
C ARG A 22 10.68 -4.11 -3.80
N ILE A 23 11.43 -3.13 -3.30
CA ILE A 23 12.10 -2.13 -4.14
C ILE A 23 13.14 -2.81 -5.03
N SER A 24 13.97 -3.66 -4.47
CA SER A 24 14.99 -4.43 -5.20
C SER A 24 14.36 -5.30 -6.29
N THR A 25 13.29 -6.02 -5.98
CA THR A 25 12.55 -6.83 -6.97
C THR A 25 11.98 -5.96 -8.09
N SER A 26 11.37 -4.82 -7.76
CA SER A 26 10.82 -3.91 -8.77
C SER A 26 11.91 -3.33 -9.67
N ALA A 27 13.06 -2.97 -9.11
CA ALA A 27 14.22 -2.50 -9.86
C ALA A 27 14.74 -3.60 -10.81
N SER A 28 14.91 -4.83 -10.34
CA SER A 28 15.37 -5.96 -11.14
C SER A 28 14.43 -6.27 -12.32
N ILE A 29 13.12 -6.28 -12.09
CA ILE A 29 12.12 -6.46 -13.15
C ILE A 29 12.22 -5.32 -14.17
N THR A 30 12.41 -4.09 -13.71
CA THR A 30 12.53 -2.92 -14.61
C THR A 30 13.77 -3.03 -15.48
N VAL A 31 14.91 -3.44 -14.93
CA VAL A 31 16.16 -3.65 -15.69
C VAL A 31 15.97 -4.73 -16.75
N LEU A 32 15.36 -5.87 -16.39
CA LEU A 32 15.10 -6.94 -17.37
C LEU A 32 14.20 -6.47 -18.52
N ARG A 33 13.16 -5.70 -18.24
CA ARG A 33 12.26 -5.17 -19.27
C ARG A 33 12.93 -4.12 -20.15
N LEU A 34 13.81 -3.28 -19.57
CA LEU A 34 14.61 -2.33 -20.34
C LEU A 34 15.55 -3.07 -21.31
N ASP A 35 16.21 -4.08 -20.83
CA ASP A 35 17.14 -4.91 -21.63
C ASP A 35 16.40 -5.59 -22.79
N GLU A 36 15.25 -6.20 -22.52
CA GLU A 36 14.41 -6.80 -23.55
C GLU A 36 13.91 -5.79 -24.59
N LEU A 37 13.47 -4.60 -24.14
CA LEU A 37 13.03 -3.54 -25.05
C LEU A 37 14.17 -3.02 -25.91
N ILE A 38 15.33 -2.73 -25.32
CA ILE A 38 16.53 -2.27 -26.05
C ILE A 38 16.95 -3.31 -27.09
N ASN A 39 17.03 -4.57 -26.72
CA ASN A 39 17.40 -5.65 -27.62
C ASN A 39 16.39 -5.79 -28.78
N THR A 40 15.11 -5.62 -28.52
CA THR A 40 14.06 -5.64 -29.54
C THR A 40 14.22 -4.47 -30.51
N MET A 41 14.47 -3.26 -30.01
CA MET A 41 14.69 -2.08 -30.86
C MET A 41 15.97 -2.22 -31.72
N ILE A 42 17.06 -2.75 -31.16
CA ILE A 42 18.30 -3.03 -31.91
C ILE A 42 18.03 -4.03 -33.04
N LYS A 43 17.34 -5.13 -32.73
CA LYS A 43 16.99 -6.18 -33.73
C LYS A 43 16.09 -5.63 -34.84
N SER A 44 15.25 -4.64 -34.56
CA SER A 44 14.41 -3.96 -35.55
C SER A 44 15.17 -2.93 -36.41
N GLY A 45 16.48 -2.76 -36.19
CA GLY A 45 17.30 -1.80 -36.93
C GLY A 45 17.18 -0.37 -36.48
N MET A 46 16.65 -0.10 -35.28
CA MET A 46 16.49 1.24 -34.75
C MET A 46 17.85 1.87 -34.41
N SER A 47 18.06 3.14 -34.75
CA SER A 47 19.29 3.84 -34.44
C SER A 47 19.45 4.07 -32.93
N LYS A 48 20.69 4.22 -32.46
CA LYS A 48 21.01 4.52 -31.07
C LYS A 48 20.29 5.76 -30.54
N ASP A 49 20.23 6.82 -31.36
CA ASP A 49 19.58 8.08 -31.00
C ASP A 49 18.06 7.92 -30.89
N SER A 50 17.46 7.13 -31.78
CA SER A 50 16.04 6.81 -31.71
C SER A 50 15.71 5.99 -30.45
N ILE A 51 16.54 4.99 -30.10
CA ILE A 51 16.38 4.21 -28.87
C ILE A 51 16.46 5.12 -27.64
N LYS A 52 17.46 6.00 -27.59
CA LYS A 52 17.61 6.99 -26.53
C LYS A 52 16.38 7.90 -26.40
N ALA A 53 15.85 8.40 -27.53
CA ALA A 53 14.65 9.24 -27.53
C ALA A 53 13.43 8.51 -26.96
N VAL A 54 13.21 7.25 -27.35
CA VAL A 54 12.11 6.42 -26.84
C VAL A 54 12.23 6.21 -25.31
N LEU A 55 13.43 5.89 -24.82
CA LEU A 55 13.65 5.68 -23.38
C LEU A 55 13.48 6.97 -22.58
N LEU A 56 13.93 8.11 -23.10
CA LEU A 56 13.72 9.40 -22.45
C LEU A 56 12.25 9.82 -22.43
N ALA A 57 11.50 9.55 -23.49
CA ALA A 57 10.06 9.79 -23.51
C ALA A 57 9.34 8.95 -22.46
N ASP A 58 9.64 7.63 -22.38
CA ASP A 58 9.05 6.74 -21.35
C ASP A 58 9.38 7.23 -19.92
N LEU A 59 10.62 7.68 -19.69
CA LEU A 59 11.05 8.21 -18.39
C LEU A 59 10.29 9.49 -18.01
N ASN A 60 10.18 10.44 -18.92
CA ASN A 60 9.62 11.77 -18.67
C ASN A 60 8.09 11.75 -18.60
N GLU A 61 7.45 11.00 -19.47
CA GLU A 61 5.99 10.95 -19.60
C GLU A 61 5.36 9.89 -18.72
N GLY A 62 6.17 9.02 -18.11
CA GLY A 62 5.69 7.93 -17.27
C GLY A 62 5.08 6.80 -18.09
N GLY A 63 5.80 6.40 -19.13
CA GLY A 63 5.40 5.33 -20.04
C GLY A 63 5.39 3.94 -19.37
N ARG A 64 5.32 2.91 -20.20
CA ARG A 64 5.08 1.54 -19.75
C ARG A 64 6.14 1.00 -18.77
N ILE A 65 7.41 1.35 -18.94
CA ILE A 65 8.49 0.80 -18.10
C ILE A 65 8.70 1.65 -16.86
N PHE A 66 9.05 2.92 -17.03
CA PHE A 66 9.34 3.80 -15.89
C PHE A 66 8.10 4.22 -15.14
N GLY A 67 6.93 4.30 -15.80
CA GLY A 67 5.65 4.52 -15.13
C GLY A 67 5.25 3.35 -14.24
N GLU A 68 5.43 2.11 -14.68
CA GLU A 68 5.17 0.92 -13.87
C GLU A 68 6.13 0.85 -12.67
N PHE A 69 7.42 1.14 -12.87
CA PHE A 69 8.40 1.19 -11.78
C PHE A 69 8.03 2.25 -10.74
N ARG A 70 7.72 3.47 -11.17
CA ARG A 70 7.28 4.54 -10.27
C ARG A 70 6.04 4.16 -9.47
N ASN A 71 5.06 3.53 -10.13
CA ASN A 71 3.86 3.04 -9.46
C ASN A 71 4.16 1.93 -8.47
N ALA A 72 5.07 1.00 -8.79
CA ALA A 72 5.51 -0.05 -7.87
C ALA A 72 6.16 0.54 -6.61
N ILE A 73 7.06 1.52 -6.75
CA ILE A 73 7.67 2.23 -5.62
C ILE A 73 6.63 2.96 -4.79
N LYS A 74 5.74 3.73 -5.44
CA LYS A 74 4.65 4.46 -4.76
C LYS A 74 3.75 3.51 -3.95
N ASN A 75 3.39 2.37 -4.52
CA ASN A 75 2.57 1.35 -3.85
C ASN A 75 3.32 0.72 -2.67
N THR A 76 4.59 0.37 -2.84
CA THR A 76 5.43 -0.18 -1.77
C THR A 76 5.54 0.80 -0.60
N THR A 77 5.84 2.07 -0.87
CA THR A 77 5.92 3.11 0.15
C THR A 77 4.58 3.32 0.87
N SER A 78 3.47 3.37 0.11
CA SER A 78 2.13 3.51 0.71
C SER A 78 1.74 2.33 1.59
N GLN A 79 2.09 1.11 1.19
CA GLN A 79 1.87 -0.09 2.00
C GLN A 79 2.73 -0.08 3.26
N ALA A 80 4.00 0.30 3.15
CA ALA A 80 4.92 0.39 4.27
C ALA A 80 4.42 1.34 5.35
N VAL A 81 4.06 2.56 4.96
CA VAL A 81 3.48 3.56 5.89
C VAL A 81 2.20 3.03 6.54
N THR A 82 1.36 2.34 5.78
CA THR A 82 0.12 1.75 6.32
C THR A 82 0.41 0.65 7.32
N ASN A 83 1.34 -0.25 7.02
CA ASN A 83 1.70 -1.34 7.92
C ASN A 83 2.35 -0.81 9.22
N ALA A 84 3.27 0.15 9.11
CA ALA A 84 3.83 0.81 10.28
C ALA A 84 2.75 1.47 11.16
N SER A 85 1.74 2.11 10.53
CA SER A 85 0.60 2.67 11.26
C SER A 85 -0.23 1.60 11.97
N PHE A 86 -0.41 0.43 11.36
CA PHE A 86 -1.14 -0.67 11.98
C PHE A 86 -0.38 -1.26 13.16
N GLU A 87 0.93 -1.44 13.06
CA GLU A 87 1.74 -1.93 14.18
C GLU A 87 1.71 -0.94 15.36
N ALA A 88 1.88 0.35 15.10
CA ALA A 88 1.76 1.37 16.13
C ALA A 88 0.36 1.45 16.76
N GLU A 89 -0.71 1.34 15.93
CA GLU A 89 -2.09 1.30 16.42
C GLU A 89 -2.34 0.04 17.27
N LYS A 90 -1.85 -1.13 16.85
CA LYS A 90 -1.95 -2.39 17.58
C LYS A 90 -1.32 -2.28 18.96
N PHE A 91 -0.11 -1.73 19.03
CA PHE A 91 0.57 -1.48 20.29
C PHE A 91 -0.28 -0.63 21.25
N VAL A 92 -0.76 0.54 20.79
CA VAL A 92 -1.61 1.44 21.60
C VAL A 92 -2.91 0.79 22.04
N TYR A 93 -3.50 -0.05 21.19
CA TYR A 93 -4.75 -0.73 21.52
C TYR A 93 -4.55 -1.86 22.54
N ASN A 94 -3.47 -2.61 22.43
CA ASN A 94 -3.11 -3.64 23.40
C ASN A 94 -2.89 -3.03 24.80
N GLU A 95 -2.16 -1.90 24.89
CA GLU A 95 -1.98 -1.20 26.17
C GLU A 95 -3.29 -0.71 26.79
N LYS A 96 -4.29 -0.40 25.97
CA LYS A 96 -5.62 0.04 26.41
C LYS A 96 -6.61 -1.12 26.64
N GLY A 97 -6.19 -2.36 26.47
CA GLY A 97 -7.05 -3.54 26.58
C GLY A 97 -8.16 -3.59 25.54
N ILE A 98 -7.93 -3.02 24.34
CA ILE A 98 -8.91 -3.02 23.25
C ILE A 98 -8.64 -4.23 22.36
N GLU A 99 -9.53 -5.21 22.41
CA GLU A 99 -9.37 -6.49 21.71
C GLU A 99 -10.23 -6.59 20.44
N SER A 100 -11.38 -5.90 20.40
CA SER A 100 -12.37 -6.02 19.33
C SER A 100 -12.33 -4.86 18.36
N PHE A 101 -12.27 -5.18 17.05
CA PHE A 101 -12.12 -4.22 15.96
C PHE A 101 -13.15 -4.46 14.88
N ARG A 102 -13.78 -3.36 14.43
CA ARG A 102 -14.76 -3.35 13.36
C ARG A 102 -14.10 -2.99 12.03
N TRP A 103 -14.43 -3.73 10.98
CA TRP A 103 -14.06 -3.35 9.62
C TRP A 103 -14.93 -2.21 9.11
N VAL A 104 -14.31 -1.09 8.78
CA VAL A 104 -14.97 0.08 8.21
C VAL A 104 -14.59 0.21 6.75
N SER A 105 -15.55 0.00 5.86
CA SER A 105 -15.37 0.28 4.44
C SER A 105 -15.48 1.78 4.17
N ALA A 106 -14.62 2.30 3.30
CA ALA A 106 -14.61 3.71 2.93
C ALA A 106 -14.40 3.89 1.43
N GLY A 107 -15.03 4.93 0.87
CA GLY A 107 -14.99 5.29 -0.54
C GLY A 107 -16.25 4.84 -1.30
N ASN A 108 -16.43 5.43 -2.50
CA ASN A 108 -17.63 5.22 -3.32
C ASN A 108 -17.62 3.86 -4.05
N ASN A 109 -16.44 3.27 -4.25
CA ASN A 109 -16.26 1.96 -4.90
C ASN A 109 -15.58 1.00 -3.94
N VAL A 110 -16.35 0.37 -3.08
CA VAL A 110 -15.86 -0.68 -2.18
C VAL A 110 -15.80 -1.98 -2.96
N CYS A 111 -14.62 -2.62 -3.01
CA CYS A 111 -14.49 -3.91 -3.69
C CYS A 111 -15.28 -5.01 -2.96
N PRO A 112 -15.65 -6.11 -3.67
CA PRO A 112 -16.45 -7.18 -3.08
C PRO A 112 -15.85 -7.76 -1.79
N ASP A 113 -14.53 -7.96 -1.75
CA ASP A 113 -13.84 -8.51 -0.58
C ASP A 113 -13.99 -7.61 0.66
N CYS A 114 -13.83 -6.30 0.47
CA CYS A 114 -13.99 -5.31 1.53
C CYS A 114 -15.46 -5.13 1.92
N ALA A 115 -16.39 -5.21 0.97
CA ALA A 115 -17.82 -5.14 1.22
C ALA A 115 -18.30 -6.32 2.10
N ALA A 116 -17.80 -7.52 1.83
CA ALA A 116 -18.11 -8.72 2.60
C ALA A 116 -17.62 -8.65 4.07
N ARG A 117 -16.64 -7.79 4.35
CA ARG A 117 -16.08 -7.57 5.70
C ARG A 117 -16.72 -6.38 6.42
N ALA A 118 -17.37 -5.49 5.71
CA ALA A 118 -17.94 -4.26 6.24
C ALA A 118 -18.84 -4.50 7.45
N GLY A 119 -18.59 -3.80 8.54
CA GLY A 119 -19.34 -3.90 9.78
C GLY A 119 -18.99 -5.11 10.66
N ARG A 120 -18.25 -6.09 10.17
CA ARG A 120 -17.84 -7.24 10.99
C ARG A 120 -16.89 -6.80 12.08
N VAL A 121 -17.09 -7.38 13.28
CA VAL A 121 -16.24 -7.18 14.46
C VAL A 121 -15.49 -8.47 14.75
N GLN A 122 -14.18 -8.35 14.91
CA GLN A 122 -13.29 -9.47 15.21
C GLN A 122 -12.09 -8.97 16.04
N GLN A 123 -11.34 -9.88 16.62
CA GLN A 123 -10.08 -9.57 17.29
C GLN A 123 -9.02 -9.13 16.27
N TYR A 124 -8.02 -8.37 16.72
CA TYR A 124 -6.99 -7.85 15.82
C TYR A 124 -6.21 -8.96 15.08
N ASN A 125 -5.82 -10.01 15.82
CA ASN A 125 -5.12 -11.16 15.25
C ASN A 125 -5.92 -11.88 14.15
N TYR A 126 -7.25 -11.92 14.25
CA TYR A 126 -8.09 -12.45 13.18
C TYR A 126 -7.92 -11.61 11.90
N TRP A 127 -7.92 -10.29 12.02
CA TRP A 127 -7.75 -9.41 10.88
C TRP A 127 -6.35 -9.48 10.27
N GLU A 128 -5.31 -9.70 11.08
CA GLU A 128 -3.95 -9.93 10.59
C GLU A 128 -3.90 -11.19 9.70
N LEU A 129 -4.45 -12.29 10.17
CA LEU A 129 -4.47 -13.55 9.43
C LEU A 129 -5.39 -13.50 8.21
N ALA A 130 -6.55 -12.87 8.33
CA ALA A 130 -7.52 -12.75 7.25
C ALA A 130 -7.13 -11.68 6.21
N GLY A 131 -6.16 -10.84 6.49
CA GLY A 131 -5.66 -9.74 5.67
C GLY A 131 -6.19 -8.38 6.09
N LEU A 132 -5.28 -7.51 6.53
CA LEU A 132 -5.54 -6.11 6.86
C LEU A 132 -5.87 -5.27 5.61
N PRO A 133 -6.54 -4.11 5.73
CA PRO A 133 -6.68 -3.18 4.63
C PRO A 133 -5.32 -2.82 4.03
N ARG A 134 -5.21 -2.81 2.70
CA ARG A 134 -3.98 -2.58 1.93
C ARG A 134 -2.91 -3.67 2.03
N SER A 135 -3.13 -4.77 2.72
CA SER A 135 -2.16 -5.88 2.81
C SER A 135 -2.04 -6.70 1.52
N GLY A 136 -2.87 -6.41 0.52
CA GLY A 136 -2.85 -7.13 -0.75
C GLY A 136 -3.83 -8.31 -0.83
N PHE A 137 -4.58 -8.61 0.24
CA PHE A 137 -5.55 -9.71 0.23
C PHE A 137 -6.74 -9.49 -0.70
N SER A 138 -7.09 -8.23 -0.97
CA SER A 138 -8.28 -7.83 -1.71
C SER A 138 -7.97 -7.31 -3.10
N VAL A 139 -8.96 -7.35 -3.99
CA VAL A 139 -8.86 -6.83 -5.37
C VAL A 139 -8.41 -5.36 -5.41
N CYS A 140 -8.80 -4.54 -4.43
CA CYS A 140 -8.34 -3.15 -4.38
C CYS A 140 -6.86 -2.99 -3.96
N GLY A 141 -6.23 -4.03 -3.40
CA GLY A 141 -4.81 -4.06 -3.06
C GLY A 141 -4.35 -2.83 -2.27
N ALA A 142 -3.28 -2.20 -2.73
CA ALA A 142 -2.71 -0.99 -2.12
C ALA A 142 -3.65 0.24 -2.18
N ASN A 143 -4.64 0.24 -3.07
CA ASN A 143 -5.62 1.32 -3.21
C ASN A 143 -6.81 1.19 -2.25
N CYS A 144 -6.79 0.22 -1.35
CA CYS A 144 -7.84 0.03 -0.35
C CYS A 144 -7.95 1.26 0.56
N ASN A 145 -9.17 1.76 0.73
CA ASN A 145 -9.46 2.88 1.64
C ASN A 145 -10.14 2.44 2.93
N CYS A 146 -10.40 1.15 3.07
CA CYS A 146 -10.98 0.57 4.27
C CYS A 146 -10.01 0.68 5.46
N ARG A 147 -10.54 0.52 6.66
CA ARG A 147 -9.79 0.55 7.90
C ARG A 147 -10.44 -0.38 8.92
N ILE A 148 -9.66 -0.93 9.82
CA ILE A 148 -10.16 -1.48 11.08
C ILE A 148 -10.11 -0.41 12.15
N VAL A 149 -11.13 -0.37 13.02
CA VAL A 149 -11.23 0.58 14.13
C VAL A 149 -11.73 -0.15 15.37
N PRO A 150 -11.36 0.29 16.58
CA PRO A 150 -11.94 -0.26 17.81
C PRO A 150 -13.46 -0.31 17.75
N GLU A 151 -14.06 -1.39 18.22
CA GLU A 151 -15.51 -1.53 18.28
C GLU A 151 -16.16 -0.42 19.10
N SER A 152 -15.46 0.04 20.14
CA SER A 152 -15.91 1.12 21.03
C SER A 152 -16.01 2.50 20.35
N TYR A 153 -15.54 2.64 19.09
CA TYR A 153 -15.67 3.91 18.38
C TYR A 153 -17.12 4.22 18.01
N SER A 154 -17.58 5.40 18.41
CA SER A 154 -18.93 5.88 18.06
C SER A 154 -19.08 6.02 16.53
N GLU A 155 -20.32 5.96 16.04
CA GLU A 155 -20.65 6.18 14.63
C GLU A 155 -20.22 7.58 14.15
N GLU A 156 -20.24 8.58 15.02
CA GLU A 156 -19.74 9.92 14.73
C GLU A 156 -18.24 9.92 14.43
N LYS A 157 -17.45 9.22 15.24
CA LYS A 157 -16.01 9.08 15.05
C LYS A 157 -15.68 8.30 13.77
N ILE A 158 -16.45 7.26 13.46
CA ILE A 158 -16.34 6.51 12.21
C ILE A 158 -16.63 7.41 11.01
N THR A 159 -17.67 8.24 11.10
CA THR A 159 -18.05 9.18 10.05
C THR A 159 -16.96 10.25 9.84
N GLU A 160 -16.36 10.76 10.90
CA GLU A 160 -15.23 11.69 10.81
C GLU A 160 -14.02 11.06 10.10
N ILE A 161 -13.68 9.82 10.42
CA ILE A 161 -12.59 9.08 9.75
C ILE A 161 -12.87 8.94 8.24
N LYS A 162 -14.11 8.66 7.84
CA LYS A 162 -14.51 8.58 6.43
C LYS A 162 -14.33 9.93 5.73
N ARG A 163 -14.81 11.02 6.32
CA ARG A 163 -14.68 12.38 5.77
C ARG A 163 -13.23 12.84 5.61
N ARG A 164 -12.37 12.53 6.56
CA ARG A 164 -10.93 12.86 6.47
C ARG A 164 -10.27 12.17 5.26
N LYS A 165 -10.63 10.92 4.99
CA LYS A 165 -10.11 10.18 3.84
C LYS A 165 -10.60 10.73 2.50
N GLU A 166 -11.86 11.18 2.43
CA GLU A 166 -12.42 11.81 1.24
C GLU A 166 -11.71 13.15 0.94
N ARG A 167 -11.53 14.00 1.94
CA ARG A 167 -10.77 15.26 1.79
C ARG A 167 -9.33 15.04 1.34
N LYS A 168 -8.66 14.01 1.86
CA LYS A 168 -7.30 13.69 1.42
C LYS A 168 -7.25 13.33 -0.06
N LYS A 169 -8.21 12.55 -0.54
CA LYS A 169 -8.33 12.20 -1.97
C LYS A 169 -8.61 13.40 -2.87
N GLU A 170 -9.40 14.36 -2.40
CA GLU A 170 -9.68 15.59 -3.15
C GLU A 170 -8.43 16.46 -3.27
N LEU A 171 -7.62 16.53 -2.21
CA LEU A 171 -6.34 17.23 -2.23
C LEU A 171 -5.33 16.54 -3.18
N GLU A 172 -5.23 15.21 -3.14
CA GLU A 172 -4.34 14.43 -4.01
C GLU A 172 -4.70 14.52 -5.51
N LYS A 173 -5.96 14.85 -5.84
CA LYS A 173 -6.40 15.10 -7.22
C LYS A 173 -6.10 16.51 -7.72
N LYS A 174 -5.82 17.43 -6.80
CA LYS A 174 -5.65 18.86 -7.10
C LYS A 174 -4.18 19.25 -7.31
N TYR A 175 -3.27 18.36 -6.93
CA TYR A 175 -1.82 18.47 -7.09
C TYR A 175 -1.23 17.22 -7.76
#